data_6506269eaac8d6283118991a0b65e062
#
_entry.id   6506269eaac8d6283118991a0b65e062
#
_cell.length_a   1.000
_cell.length_b   1.000
_cell.length_c   1.000
_cell.angle_alpha   90.00
_cell.angle_beta   90.00
_cell.angle_gamma   90.00
#
_symmetry.space_group_name_H-M   'P 1'
#
loop_
_entity.id
_entity.type
_entity.pdbx_description
1 polymer ?
#
loop_
_entity_poly.entity_id
_entity_poly.type
_entity_poly.pdbx_seq_one_letter_code
_entity_poly.pdbx_strand_id
1 'polypeptide(L)'
;MDRATKAAELFLKGYNCAQAVVVAYSDLTGMDETFSAKIASSFGGGMGRLREVCGAVSGMLMVAGILYGYDTCDDDEMKKAHYTLVQELAAKFKEKNGSIICREILKNPPSDPAPSPRTAEYYAKRPCAKMVYDATQILEDYIKEYPIV
;
A
#
# COMPACT_ATOMS: atom_id res chain seq x y z
N MET A 1 -17.91 5.91 6.48
CA MET A 1 -17.11 4.82 5.87
C MET A 1 -15.72 4.91 6.44
N ASP A 2 -15.18 3.81 6.93
CA ASP A 2 -13.81 3.80 7.41
C ASP A 2 -12.81 3.83 6.25
N ARG A 3 -11.56 4.17 6.56
CA ARG A 3 -10.54 4.37 5.54
C ARG A 3 -10.18 3.07 4.82
N ALA A 4 -10.12 1.95 5.53
CA ALA A 4 -9.82 0.66 4.92
C ALA A 4 -10.88 0.26 3.90
N THR A 5 -12.16 0.46 4.21
CA THR A 5 -13.25 0.24 3.28
C THR A 5 -13.15 1.18 2.08
N LYS A 6 -12.85 2.46 2.32
CA LYS A 6 -12.65 3.43 1.24
C LYS A 6 -11.53 3.00 0.28
N ALA A 7 -10.40 2.56 0.83
CA ALA A 7 -9.28 2.10 0.01
C ALA A 7 -9.67 0.88 -0.84
N ALA A 8 -10.34 -0.10 -0.24
CA ALA A 8 -10.82 -1.28 -0.97
C ALA A 8 -11.78 -0.89 -2.10
N GLU A 9 -12.68 0.06 -1.86
CA GLU A 9 -13.60 0.54 -2.90
C GLU A 9 -12.86 1.28 -4.02
N LEU A 10 -11.83 2.04 -3.72
CA LEU A 10 -11.00 2.68 -4.73
C LEU A 10 -10.32 1.65 -5.63
N PHE A 11 -9.83 0.55 -5.05
CA PHE A 11 -9.29 -0.55 -5.83
C PHE A 11 -10.35 -1.13 -6.77
N LEU A 12 -11.55 -1.39 -6.26
CA LEU A 12 -12.66 -1.92 -7.06
C LEU A 12 -13.12 -0.96 -8.16
N LYS A 13 -12.91 0.34 -7.96
CA LYS A 13 -13.22 1.38 -8.95
C LYS A 13 -12.25 1.38 -10.12
N GLY A 14 -11.05 0.81 -9.95
CA GLY A 14 -10.07 0.71 -11.03
C GLY A 14 -8.65 1.15 -10.71
N TYR A 15 -8.41 1.77 -9.56
CA TYR A 15 -7.05 2.11 -9.15
C TYR A 15 -6.23 0.85 -8.89
N ASN A 16 -4.91 0.90 -9.07
CA ASN A 16 -4.07 -0.21 -8.66
C ASN A 16 -3.91 -0.24 -7.13
N CYS A 17 -3.31 -1.32 -6.61
CA CYS A 17 -3.20 -1.52 -5.16
C CYS A 17 -2.50 -0.37 -4.44
N ALA A 18 -1.41 0.15 -5.01
CA ALA A 18 -0.67 1.24 -4.40
C ALA A 18 -1.45 2.55 -4.46
N GLN A 19 -2.05 2.85 -5.61
CA GLN A 19 -2.86 4.05 -5.77
C GLN A 19 -4.05 4.07 -4.80
N ALA A 20 -4.73 2.94 -4.65
CA ALA A 20 -5.90 2.85 -3.79
C ALA A 20 -5.56 3.23 -2.35
N VAL A 21 -4.44 2.75 -1.82
CA VAL A 21 -4.00 3.10 -0.47
C VAL A 21 -3.63 4.58 -0.38
N VAL A 22 -2.78 5.08 -1.28
CA VAL A 22 -2.27 6.46 -1.18
C VAL A 22 -3.39 7.48 -1.39
N VAL A 23 -4.29 7.25 -2.36
CA VAL A 23 -5.44 8.14 -2.58
C VAL A 23 -6.35 8.18 -1.35
N ALA A 24 -6.57 7.04 -0.70
CA ALA A 24 -7.40 6.99 0.50
C ALA A 24 -6.87 7.85 1.65
N TYR A 25 -5.59 8.21 1.64
CA TYR A 25 -4.95 9.04 2.65
C TYR A 25 -4.75 10.50 2.23
N SER A 26 -5.33 10.94 1.12
CA SER A 26 -5.13 12.31 0.60
C SER A 26 -5.42 13.39 1.63
N ASP A 27 -6.39 13.18 2.50
CA ASP A 27 -6.76 14.13 3.56
C ASP A 27 -5.64 14.29 4.62
N LEU A 28 -4.87 13.24 4.88
CA LEU A 28 -3.81 13.27 5.90
C LEU A 28 -2.44 13.62 5.32
N THR A 29 -2.16 13.20 4.08
CA THR A 29 -0.84 13.42 3.48
C THR A 29 -0.64 14.84 2.97
N GLY A 30 -1.73 15.56 2.71
CA GLY A 30 -1.67 16.88 2.07
C GLY A 30 -1.48 16.82 0.57
N MET A 31 -1.39 15.62 -0.02
CA MET A 31 -1.37 15.45 -1.47
C MET A 31 -2.80 15.28 -1.97
N ASP A 32 -3.16 16.02 -3.04
CA ASP A 32 -4.48 15.83 -3.64
C ASP A 32 -4.59 14.43 -4.28
N GLU A 33 -5.81 14.05 -4.66
CA GLU A 33 -6.05 12.71 -5.19
C GLU A 33 -5.30 12.46 -6.51
N THR A 34 -5.22 13.47 -7.36
CA THR A 34 -4.50 13.36 -8.64
C THR A 34 -3.02 13.09 -8.42
N PHE A 35 -2.37 13.86 -7.57
CA PHE A 35 -0.96 13.69 -7.26
C PHE A 35 -0.71 12.36 -6.56
N SER A 36 -1.57 12.01 -5.60
CA SER A 36 -1.49 10.72 -4.90
C SER A 36 -1.52 9.54 -5.87
N ALA A 37 -2.46 9.57 -6.83
CA ALA A 37 -2.56 8.51 -7.83
C ALA A 37 -1.31 8.45 -8.73
N LYS A 38 -0.80 9.61 -9.14
CA LYS A 38 0.38 9.66 -10.02
C LYS A 38 1.63 9.13 -9.35
N ILE A 39 1.91 9.54 -8.12
CA ILE A 39 3.14 9.12 -7.43
C ILE A 39 3.14 7.63 -7.10
N ALA A 40 1.97 7.05 -6.89
CA ALA A 40 1.83 5.63 -6.60
C ALA A 40 1.67 4.76 -7.85
N SER A 41 1.50 5.36 -9.04
CA SER A 41 1.14 4.63 -10.26
C SER A 41 2.13 3.55 -10.66
N SER A 42 3.42 3.76 -10.40
CA SER A 42 4.48 2.81 -10.76
C SER A 42 4.49 1.54 -9.91
N PHE A 43 3.81 1.52 -8.78
CA PHE A 43 3.94 0.47 -7.78
C PHE A 43 2.83 -0.57 -7.81
N GLY A 44 1.86 -0.43 -8.71
CA GLY A 44 0.82 -1.43 -8.88
C GLY A 44 1.37 -2.74 -9.43
N GLY A 45 0.80 -3.87 -9.03
CA GLY A 45 1.24 -5.18 -9.50
C GLY A 45 2.63 -5.56 -9.03
N GLY A 46 3.07 -5.05 -7.89
CA GLY A 46 4.41 -5.33 -7.36
C GLY A 46 5.50 -4.66 -8.17
N MET A 47 5.41 -3.35 -8.37
CA MET A 47 6.27 -2.50 -9.19
C MET A 47 6.07 -2.78 -10.69
N GLY A 48 5.03 -2.15 -11.26
CA GLY A 48 4.78 -2.23 -12.70
C GLY A 48 4.60 -3.66 -13.21
N ARG A 49 3.97 -4.51 -12.40
CA ARG A 49 3.72 -5.94 -12.65
C ARG A 49 4.97 -6.83 -12.65
N LEU A 50 6.09 -6.34 -12.12
CA LEU A 50 7.26 -7.18 -11.89
C LEU A 50 7.04 -8.19 -10.76
N ARG A 51 5.95 -8.07 -10.03
CA ARG A 51 5.54 -8.99 -8.96
C ARG A 51 6.53 -9.06 -7.79
N GLU A 52 7.18 -7.93 -7.53
CA GLU A 52 8.02 -7.72 -6.35
C GLU A 52 7.13 -7.37 -5.13
N VAL A 53 7.46 -6.36 -4.36
CA VAL A 53 6.68 -6.00 -3.17
C VAL A 53 5.25 -5.63 -3.55
N CYS A 54 4.27 -6.18 -2.82
CA CYS A 54 2.85 -5.89 -3.00
C CYS A 54 2.60 -4.38 -3.02
N GLY A 55 1.84 -3.89 -4.02
CA GLY A 55 1.55 -2.47 -4.16
C GLY A 55 0.84 -1.88 -2.94
N ALA A 56 0.01 -2.67 -2.26
CA ALA A 56 -0.65 -2.20 -1.03
C ALA A 56 0.38 -1.91 0.07
N VAL A 57 1.42 -2.74 0.17
CA VAL A 57 2.52 -2.50 1.12
C VAL A 57 3.30 -1.25 0.72
N SER A 58 3.66 -1.12 -0.55
CA SER A 58 4.37 0.08 -1.03
C SER A 58 3.57 1.35 -0.77
N GLY A 59 2.27 1.33 -1.04
CA GLY A 59 1.39 2.47 -0.76
C GLY A 59 1.31 2.79 0.72
N MET A 60 1.16 1.78 1.57
CA MET A 60 1.18 1.94 3.02
C MET A 60 2.47 2.61 3.49
N LEU A 61 3.61 2.17 2.97
CA LEU A 61 4.92 2.70 3.37
C LEU A 61 5.15 4.12 2.84
N MET A 62 4.61 4.47 1.67
CA MET A 62 4.64 5.85 1.17
C MET A 62 3.89 6.78 2.13
N VAL A 63 2.70 6.40 2.55
CA VAL A 63 1.91 7.18 3.49
C VAL A 63 2.63 7.26 4.83
N ALA A 64 3.17 6.15 5.33
CA ALA A 64 3.93 6.14 6.58
C ALA A 64 5.14 7.08 6.51
N GLY A 65 5.80 7.15 5.35
CA GLY A 65 6.91 8.08 5.14
C GLY A 65 6.50 9.53 5.24
N ILE A 66 5.34 9.88 4.70
CA ILE A 66 4.82 11.26 4.78
C ILE A 66 4.45 11.60 6.21
N LEU A 67 3.80 10.69 6.92
CA LEU A 67 3.26 10.95 8.26
C LEU A 67 4.32 10.84 9.37
N TYR A 68 5.31 9.96 9.22
CA TYR A 68 6.28 9.64 10.29
C TYR A 68 7.73 9.67 9.80
N GLY A 69 7.96 9.93 8.51
CA GLY A 69 9.28 9.82 7.92
C GLY A 69 10.27 10.91 8.34
N TYR A 70 11.48 10.75 7.91
CA TYR A 70 12.57 11.68 8.15
C TYR A 70 12.97 12.37 6.85
N ASP A 71 13.47 13.61 6.96
CA ASP A 71 13.87 14.41 5.79
C ASP A 71 15.32 14.90 5.89
N THR A 72 16.06 14.43 6.90
CA THR A 72 17.46 14.78 7.08
C THR A 72 18.35 13.72 6.44
N CYS A 73 19.56 14.09 6.06
CA CYS A 73 20.50 13.16 5.43
C CYS A 73 21.58 12.66 6.40
N ASP A 74 21.64 13.21 7.61
CA ASP A 74 22.75 13.00 8.55
C ASP A 74 22.28 12.57 9.96
N ASP A 75 21.06 12.12 10.10
CA ASP A 75 20.51 11.68 11.40
C ASP A 75 20.21 10.18 11.34
N ASP A 76 21.20 9.38 11.75
CA ASP A 76 21.07 7.91 11.72
C ASP A 76 20.05 7.39 12.73
N GLU A 77 19.82 8.09 13.82
CA GLU A 77 18.82 7.68 14.82
C GLU A 77 17.41 7.82 14.26
N MET A 78 17.12 8.92 13.56
CA MET A 78 15.82 9.11 12.92
C MET A 78 15.60 8.07 11.80
N LYS A 79 16.64 7.80 11.02
CA LYS A 79 16.60 6.79 9.97
C LYS A 79 16.30 5.42 10.54
N LYS A 80 17.01 5.04 11.61
CA LYS A 80 16.81 3.75 12.29
C LYS A 80 15.39 3.63 12.84
N ALA A 81 14.89 4.69 13.47
CA ALA A 81 13.54 4.69 14.03
C ALA A 81 12.50 4.48 12.93
N HIS A 82 12.66 5.14 11.78
CA HIS A 82 11.72 4.98 10.68
C HIS A 82 11.82 3.58 10.04
N TYR A 83 13.03 3.07 9.85
CA TYR A 83 13.20 1.71 9.31
C TYR A 83 12.60 0.66 10.24
N THR A 84 12.67 0.87 11.56
CA THR A 84 12.01 0.00 12.53
C THR A 84 10.50 0.00 12.34
N LEU A 85 9.91 1.19 12.12
CA LEU A 85 8.48 1.31 11.82
C LEU A 85 8.13 0.57 10.51
N VAL A 86 8.92 0.76 9.47
CA VAL A 86 8.70 0.09 8.17
C VAL A 86 8.68 -1.44 8.36
N GLN A 87 9.66 -1.97 9.10
CA GLN A 87 9.73 -3.41 9.35
C GLN A 87 8.56 -3.91 10.18
N GLU A 88 8.10 -3.13 11.14
CA GLU A 88 6.92 -3.46 11.95
C GLU A 88 5.65 -3.54 11.11
N LEU A 89 5.41 -2.54 10.28
CA LEU A 89 4.22 -2.52 9.41
C LEU A 89 4.26 -3.67 8.39
N ALA A 90 5.42 -3.91 7.79
CA ALA A 90 5.60 -5.00 6.83
C ALA A 90 5.39 -6.36 7.49
N ALA A 91 5.88 -6.55 8.72
CA ALA A 91 5.70 -7.81 9.46
C ALA A 91 4.23 -8.07 9.77
N LYS A 92 3.47 -7.04 10.13
CA LYS A 92 2.04 -7.16 10.39
C LYS A 92 1.28 -7.57 9.12
N PHE A 93 1.64 -6.99 7.98
CA PHE A 93 1.05 -7.38 6.70
C PHE A 93 1.38 -8.83 6.34
N LYS A 94 2.64 -9.22 6.50
CA LYS A 94 3.08 -10.59 6.23
C LYS A 94 2.33 -11.60 7.11
N GLU A 95 2.10 -11.28 8.36
CA GLU A 95 1.34 -12.13 9.28
C GLU A 95 -0.07 -12.40 8.76
N LYS A 96 -0.72 -11.37 8.21
CA LYS A 96 -2.08 -11.50 7.69
C LYS A 96 -2.16 -12.16 6.32
N ASN A 97 -1.13 -12.00 5.49
CA ASN A 97 -1.18 -12.38 4.07
C ASN A 97 -0.12 -13.40 3.66
N GLY A 98 0.71 -13.85 4.58
CA GLY A 98 1.74 -14.88 4.33
C GLY A 98 3.03 -14.36 3.72
N SER A 99 3.01 -13.21 3.06
CA SER A 99 4.18 -12.60 2.43
C SER A 99 3.91 -11.12 2.17
N ILE A 100 4.96 -10.34 1.87
CA ILE A 100 4.81 -8.99 1.32
C ILE A 100 5.10 -8.98 -0.18
N ILE A 101 5.44 -10.11 -0.77
CA ILE A 101 5.88 -10.21 -2.17
C ILE A 101 4.70 -10.62 -3.06
N CYS A 102 4.42 -9.81 -4.07
CA CYS A 102 3.28 -9.98 -4.96
C CYS A 102 3.23 -11.38 -5.59
N ARG A 103 4.35 -11.86 -6.16
CA ARG A 103 4.36 -13.18 -6.81
C ARG A 103 4.10 -14.33 -5.85
N GLU A 104 4.47 -14.18 -4.58
CA GLU A 104 4.21 -15.19 -3.56
C GLU A 104 2.75 -15.19 -3.13
N ILE A 105 2.18 -13.99 -2.94
CA ILE A 105 0.78 -13.84 -2.55
C ILE A 105 -0.15 -14.32 -3.66
N LEU A 106 0.13 -13.92 -4.91
CA LEU A 106 -0.71 -14.27 -6.07
C LEU A 106 -0.30 -15.57 -6.76
N LYS A 107 0.74 -16.26 -6.25
CA LYS A 107 1.21 -17.55 -6.77
C LYS A 107 1.61 -17.48 -8.26
N ASN A 108 2.65 -16.69 -8.53
CA ASN A 108 3.25 -16.53 -9.86
C ASN A 108 2.26 -16.05 -10.94
N PRO A 109 1.65 -14.88 -10.76
CA PRO A 109 0.77 -14.29 -11.77
C PRO A 109 1.57 -13.79 -12.98
N PRO A 110 0.91 -13.48 -14.12
CA PRO A 110 1.60 -12.90 -15.26
C PRO A 110 2.35 -11.61 -14.92
N SER A 111 3.53 -11.42 -15.52
CA SER A 111 4.38 -10.25 -15.29
C SER A 111 4.59 -9.37 -16.52
N ASP A 112 3.90 -9.65 -17.63
CA ASP A 112 3.91 -8.76 -18.78
C ASP A 112 3.26 -7.41 -18.40
N PRO A 113 3.61 -6.30 -19.07
CA PRO A 113 3.13 -4.98 -18.64
C PRO A 113 1.65 -4.69 -18.93
N ALA A 114 0.97 -5.54 -19.70
CA ALA A 114 -0.44 -5.32 -20.03
C ALA A 114 -1.35 -5.59 -18.82
N PRO A 115 -2.14 -4.61 -18.37
CA PRO A 115 -3.05 -4.83 -17.24
C PRO A 115 -4.09 -5.91 -17.56
N SER A 116 -4.43 -6.71 -16.54
CA SER A 116 -5.49 -7.71 -16.67
C SER A 116 -6.85 -7.02 -16.69
N PRO A 117 -7.80 -7.47 -17.53
CA PRO A 117 -9.15 -6.92 -17.51
C PRO A 117 -9.80 -7.06 -16.13
N ARG A 118 -10.46 -6.01 -15.68
CA ARG A 118 -11.13 -5.98 -14.36
C ARG A 118 -12.53 -6.57 -14.49
N THR A 119 -12.59 -7.90 -14.62
CA THR A 119 -13.84 -8.66 -14.74
C THR A 119 -14.25 -9.23 -13.38
N ALA A 120 -15.47 -9.77 -13.30
CA ALA A 120 -15.91 -10.48 -12.10
C ALA A 120 -14.99 -11.66 -11.77
N GLU A 121 -14.50 -12.36 -12.79
CA GLU A 121 -13.55 -13.46 -12.61
C GLU A 121 -12.23 -12.97 -12.02
N TYR A 122 -11.73 -11.84 -12.50
CA TYR A 122 -10.52 -11.22 -11.96
C TYR A 122 -10.66 -11.00 -10.46
N TYR A 123 -11.75 -10.31 -10.04
CA TYR A 123 -11.94 -10.00 -8.63
C TYR A 123 -12.14 -11.25 -7.77
N ALA A 124 -12.77 -12.28 -8.32
CA ALA A 124 -12.99 -13.55 -7.60
C ALA A 124 -11.67 -14.29 -7.33
N LYS A 125 -10.69 -14.18 -8.23
CA LYS A 125 -9.41 -14.89 -8.13
C LYS A 125 -8.28 -14.08 -7.50
N ARG A 126 -8.42 -12.76 -7.42
CA ARG A 126 -7.37 -11.86 -6.94
C ARG A 126 -7.73 -11.31 -5.56
N PRO A 127 -6.95 -11.60 -4.52
CA PRO A 127 -7.23 -11.09 -3.18
C PRO A 127 -6.76 -9.65 -2.96
N CYS A 128 -6.51 -8.89 -4.02
CA CYS A 128 -5.90 -7.55 -3.93
C CYS A 128 -6.75 -6.56 -3.13
N ALA A 129 -8.08 -6.64 -3.21
CA ALA A 129 -8.96 -5.77 -2.41
C ALA A 129 -8.76 -6.03 -0.92
N LYS A 130 -8.60 -7.30 -0.53
CA LYS A 130 -8.29 -7.67 0.87
C LYS A 130 -6.94 -7.10 1.29
N MET A 131 -5.93 -7.20 0.42
CA MET A 131 -4.60 -6.67 0.73
C MET A 131 -4.59 -5.16 0.90
N VAL A 132 -5.31 -4.45 0.04
CA VAL A 132 -5.50 -2.99 0.16
C VAL A 132 -6.21 -2.67 1.48
N TYR A 133 -7.26 -3.40 1.81
CA TYR A 133 -7.97 -3.23 3.09
C TYR A 133 -7.02 -3.48 4.26
N ASP A 134 -6.30 -4.62 4.25
CA ASP A 134 -5.42 -4.99 5.35
C ASP A 134 -4.29 -3.98 5.56
N ALA A 135 -3.63 -3.55 4.48
CA ALA A 135 -2.56 -2.55 4.58
C ALA A 135 -3.09 -1.25 5.19
N THR A 136 -4.25 -0.80 4.74
CA THR A 136 -4.87 0.42 5.26
C THR A 136 -5.24 0.26 6.73
N GLN A 137 -5.84 -0.88 7.10
CA GLN A 137 -6.23 -1.12 8.50
C GLN A 137 -5.01 -1.19 9.42
N ILE A 138 -3.93 -1.83 8.97
CA ILE A 138 -2.68 -1.88 9.73
C ILE A 138 -2.17 -0.47 10.02
N LEU A 139 -2.17 0.39 9.01
CA LEU A 139 -1.72 1.77 9.17
C LEU A 139 -2.68 2.58 10.03
N GLU A 140 -4.00 2.38 9.88
CA GLU A 140 -5.00 3.05 10.72
C GLU A 140 -4.84 2.67 12.19
N ASP A 141 -4.59 1.40 12.49
CA ASP A 141 -4.34 0.94 13.85
C ASP A 141 -3.06 1.57 14.42
N TYR A 142 -2.02 1.70 13.60
CA TYR A 142 -0.78 2.35 14.00
C TYR A 142 -1.01 3.84 14.30
N ILE A 143 -1.73 4.55 13.44
CA ILE A 143 -2.05 5.98 13.63
C ILE A 143 -2.86 6.19 14.90
N LYS A 144 -3.75 5.27 15.22
CA LYS A 144 -4.57 5.34 16.42
C LYS A 144 -3.72 5.20 17.69
N GLU A 145 -2.72 4.32 17.66
CA GLU A 145 -1.78 4.12 18.78
C GLU A 145 -0.77 5.27 18.89
N TYR A 146 -0.33 5.80 17.75
CA TYR A 146 0.64 6.89 17.67
C TYR A 146 0.08 8.05 16.86
N PRO A 147 -0.82 8.86 17.45
CA PRO A 147 -1.50 9.93 16.71
C PRO A 147 -0.54 10.93 16.09
N ILE A 148 -0.90 11.40 14.90
CA ILE A 148 -0.17 12.46 14.21
C ILE A 148 -0.51 13.79 14.86
N VAL A 149 0.53 14.54 15.18
CA VAL A 149 0.39 15.83 15.87
C VAL A 149 0.28 16.97 14.86
#